data_c4f8e49c1828f8947e0758c3e298e2f7
#
_entry.id   c4f8e49c1828f8947e0758c3e298e2f7
#
_cell.length_a   1.000
_cell.length_b   1.000
_cell.length_c   1.000
_cell.angle_alpha   90.00
_cell.angle_beta   90.00
_cell.angle_gamma   90.00
#
_symmetry.space_group_name_H-M   'P 1'
#
loop_
_entity.id
_entity.type
_entity.pdbx_description
1 polymer ?
#
loop_
_entity_poly.entity_id
_entity_poly.type
_entity_poly.pdbx_seq_one_letter_code
_entity_poly.pdbx_strand_id
1 'polypeptide(L)'
;MVALGKEKTVSNMAHHLSHFGVHDHGFNNLSTYGNLLRMSNQNILEASKEEKDFYKLAISMSGSIQSKRWTDVKDGGFIYSFNGPHSLFIDTIRTTRILLAAHKLGHRLLDENDKQIDLLQRAVIHGMTTAKYAVFYGEGRDTYDIWGRVAHESIFNTNDGNYRCPNSQQGFSGFTTWTRGL
;
A
#
# COMPACT_ATOMS: atom_id res chain seq x y z
N MET A 1 10.05 25.40 -12.02
CA MET A 1 9.02 24.40 -11.67
C MET A 1 9.52 23.33 -10.71
N VAL A 2 10.66 22.67 -10.96
CA VAL A 2 11.18 21.58 -10.10
C VAL A 2 11.46 22.08 -8.66
N ALA A 3 12.11 23.23 -8.49
CA ALA A 3 12.37 23.81 -7.17
C ALA A 3 11.08 24.07 -6.38
N LEU A 4 10.05 24.61 -7.03
CA LEU A 4 8.73 24.82 -6.41
C LEU A 4 8.07 23.49 -6.03
N GLY A 5 8.17 22.47 -6.89
CA GLY A 5 7.67 21.12 -6.58
C GLY A 5 8.36 20.50 -5.35
N LYS A 6 9.68 20.66 -5.24
CA LYS A 6 10.48 20.25 -4.09
C LYS A 6 10.02 20.98 -2.80
N GLU A 7 9.94 22.29 -2.85
CA GLU A 7 9.49 23.12 -1.72
C GLU A 7 8.08 22.70 -1.26
N LYS A 8 7.13 22.60 -2.19
CA LYS A 8 5.75 22.23 -1.88
C LYS A 8 5.63 20.80 -1.35
N THR A 9 6.42 19.86 -1.85
CA THR A 9 6.46 18.51 -1.29
C THR A 9 6.90 18.53 0.16
N VAL A 10 8.02 19.17 0.46
CA VAL A 10 8.57 19.20 1.83
C VAL A 10 7.62 19.92 2.78
N SER A 11 7.08 21.09 2.38
CA SER A 11 6.22 21.91 3.25
C SER A 11 4.82 21.31 3.48
N ASN A 12 4.23 20.67 2.47
CA ASN A 12 2.83 20.25 2.54
C ASN A 12 2.63 18.74 2.74
N MET A 13 3.65 17.92 2.51
CA MET A 13 3.51 16.45 2.60
C MET A 13 4.13 15.85 3.86
N ALA A 14 4.77 16.64 4.72
CA ALA A 14 5.46 16.13 5.90
C ALA A 14 4.51 15.38 6.87
N HIS A 15 3.32 15.90 7.10
CA HIS A 15 2.34 15.28 7.98
C HIS A 15 1.73 13.99 7.39
N HIS A 16 1.79 13.80 6.08
CA HIS A 16 1.33 12.56 5.44
C HIS A 16 2.26 11.36 5.68
N LEU A 17 3.51 11.59 6.12
CA LEU A 17 4.46 10.49 6.36
C LEU A 17 3.98 9.54 7.47
N SER A 18 3.34 10.08 8.48
CA SER A 18 2.81 9.35 9.63
C SER A 18 1.28 9.17 9.62
N HIS A 19 0.62 9.55 8.51
CA HIS A 19 -0.83 9.48 8.43
C HIS A 19 -1.30 8.02 8.40
N PHE A 20 -1.77 7.52 9.51
CA PHE A 20 -2.22 6.14 9.66
C PHE A 20 -3.64 5.87 9.10
N GLY A 21 -4.43 6.90 8.84
CA GLY A 21 -5.85 6.80 8.45
C GLY A 21 -6.08 6.29 7.01
N VAL A 22 -5.06 6.26 6.16
CA VAL A 22 -5.19 5.92 4.73
C VAL A 22 -4.20 4.84 4.32
N HIS A 23 -4.47 4.17 3.20
CA HIS A 23 -3.64 3.12 2.61
C HIS A 23 -2.82 3.60 1.40
N ASP A 24 -2.72 4.92 1.17
CA ASP A 24 -2.25 5.49 -0.10
C ASP A 24 -0.76 5.87 -0.15
N HIS A 25 0.03 5.53 0.86
CA HIS A 25 1.43 6.01 0.94
C HIS A 25 2.30 5.56 -0.25
N GLY A 26 2.06 4.37 -0.80
CA GLY A 26 2.75 3.92 -2.02
C GLY A 26 2.33 4.69 -3.26
N PHE A 27 1.24 5.42 -3.17
CA PHE A 27 0.71 6.29 -4.20
C PHE A 27 1.15 7.74 -3.96
N ASN A 28 0.91 8.27 -2.76
CA ASN A 28 1.17 9.68 -2.42
C ASN A 28 2.66 9.93 -2.14
N ASN A 29 3.21 9.28 -1.11
CA ASN A 29 4.54 9.58 -0.59
C ASN A 29 5.65 9.04 -1.50
N LEU A 30 5.42 7.94 -2.21
CA LEU A 30 6.39 7.46 -3.19
C LEU A 30 6.41 8.34 -4.45
N SER A 31 5.26 8.88 -4.86
CA SER A 31 5.19 9.81 -6.00
C SER A 31 5.76 11.20 -5.70
N THR A 32 5.91 11.55 -4.44
CA THR A 32 6.54 12.80 -3.98
C THR A 32 7.99 12.54 -3.54
N TYR A 33 8.21 12.12 -2.31
CA TYR A 33 9.57 11.89 -1.76
C TYR A 33 10.36 10.83 -2.53
N GLY A 34 9.72 9.77 -2.99
CA GLY A 34 10.36 8.76 -3.82
C GLY A 34 10.89 9.31 -5.15
N ASN A 35 10.12 10.18 -5.80
CA ASN A 35 10.57 10.85 -7.02
C ASN A 35 11.67 11.88 -6.74
N LEU A 36 11.58 12.65 -5.64
CA LEU A 36 12.66 13.57 -5.25
C LEU A 36 13.98 12.81 -5.04
N LEU A 37 13.95 11.70 -4.32
CA LEU A 37 15.13 10.86 -4.12
C LEU A 37 15.66 10.28 -5.44
N ARG A 38 14.78 9.76 -6.28
CA ARG A 38 15.15 9.20 -7.60
C ARG A 38 15.81 10.25 -8.49
N MET A 39 15.18 11.41 -8.64
CA MET A 39 15.70 12.49 -9.47
C MET A 39 17.04 13.03 -8.95
N SER A 40 17.20 13.10 -7.62
CA SER A 40 18.45 13.53 -7.00
C SER A 40 19.57 12.50 -7.20
N ASN A 41 19.25 11.21 -7.17
CA ASN A 41 20.23 10.16 -7.44
C ASN A 41 20.63 10.06 -8.93
N GLN A 42 19.75 10.51 -9.81
CA GLN A 42 20.00 10.60 -11.26
C GLN A 42 20.64 11.93 -11.68
N ASN A 43 20.98 12.82 -10.73
CA ASN A 43 21.49 14.17 -10.97
C ASN A 43 20.57 15.06 -11.84
N ILE A 44 19.27 14.76 -11.87
CA ILE A 44 18.24 15.59 -12.53
C ILE A 44 17.81 16.73 -11.60
N LEU A 45 17.85 16.49 -10.29
CA LEU A 45 17.54 17.45 -9.24
C LEU A 45 18.74 17.61 -8.32
N GLU A 46 19.18 18.84 -8.13
CA GLU A 46 20.18 19.16 -7.13
C GLU A 46 19.61 18.99 -5.72
N ALA A 47 20.28 18.18 -4.89
CA ALA A 47 19.92 17.95 -3.49
C ALA A 47 21.15 17.68 -2.66
N SER A 48 21.21 18.30 -1.47
CA SER A 48 22.24 18.05 -0.50
C SER A 48 22.18 16.62 0.05
N LYS A 49 23.20 16.21 0.77
CA LYS A 49 23.21 14.90 1.45
C LYS A 49 22.06 14.81 2.47
N GLU A 50 21.86 15.86 3.24
CA GLU A 50 20.82 15.96 4.27
C GLU A 50 19.42 15.85 3.66
N GLU A 51 19.18 16.48 2.52
CA GLU A 51 17.93 16.37 1.80
C GLU A 51 17.69 14.93 1.31
N LYS A 52 18.70 14.29 0.73
CA LYS A 52 18.58 12.89 0.30
C LYS A 52 18.32 11.96 1.49
N ASP A 53 18.96 12.18 2.63
CA ASP A 53 18.77 11.38 3.84
C ASP A 53 17.36 11.63 4.42
N PHE A 54 16.85 12.86 4.36
CA PHE A 54 15.44 13.16 4.70
C PHE A 54 14.46 12.41 3.79
N TYR A 55 14.69 12.38 2.48
CA TYR A 55 13.80 11.65 1.56
C TYR A 55 13.81 10.14 1.83
N LYS A 56 14.97 9.56 2.16
CA LYS A 56 15.06 8.15 2.57
C LYS A 56 14.29 7.90 3.87
N LEU A 57 14.43 8.79 4.86
CA LEU A 57 13.69 8.70 6.12
C LEU A 57 12.19 8.78 5.88
N ALA A 58 11.74 9.70 5.03
CA ALA A 58 10.34 9.85 4.65
C ALA A 58 9.76 8.56 4.04
N ILE A 59 10.48 7.92 3.12
CA ILE A 59 10.11 6.64 2.51
C ILE A 59 10.05 5.54 3.57
N SER A 60 11.05 5.46 4.43
CA SER A 60 11.15 4.45 5.48
C SER A 60 10.01 4.56 6.49
N MET A 61 9.72 5.76 6.97
CA MET A 61 8.60 6.03 7.87
C MET A 61 7.27 5.67 7.22
N SER A 62 7.06 6.10 5.99
CA SER A 62 5.85 5.77 5.22
C SER A 62 5.66 4.26 5.05
N GLY A 63 6.73 3.53 4.73
CA GLY A 63 6.69 2.07 4.61
C GLY A 63 6.33 1.40 5.93
N SER A 64 6.87 1.89 7.04
CA SER A 64 6.56 1.41 8.40
C SER A 64 5.09 1.61 8.74
N ILE A 65 4.56 2.82 8.53
CA ILE A 65 3.16 3.15 8.80
C ILE A 65 2.22 2.28 7.96
N GLN A 66 2.50 2.11 6.69
CA GLN A 66 1.66 1.27 5.83
C GLN A 66 1.73 -0.22 6.21
N SER A 67 2.90 -0.72 6.57
CA SER A 67 3.03 -2.12 6.98
C SER A 67 2.27 -2.44 8.27
N LYS A 68 2.06 -1.47 9.16
CA LYS A 68 1.26 -1.64 10.39
C LYS A 68 -0.25 -1.69 10.15
N ARG A 69 -0.72 -1.25 9.00
CA ARG A 69 -2.12 -1.41 8.58
C ARG A 69 -2.36 -2.84 8.08
N TRP A 70 -2.23 -3.81 8.95
CA TRP A 70 -2.22 -5.21 8.57
C TRP A 70 -3.37 -6.00 9.18
N THR A 71 -4.00 -6.83 8.36
CA THR A 71 -4.98 -7.83 8.79
C THR A 71 -4.49 -9.20 8.38
N ASP A 72 -4.34 -10.09 9.35
CA ASP A 72 -4.11 -11.50 9.09
C ASP A 72 -5.43 -12.18 8.72
N VAL A 73 -5.38 -13.02 7.70
CA VAL A 73 -6.51 -13.86 7.27
C VAL A 73 -6.04 -15.30 7.17
N LYS A 74 -7.00 -16.23 7.05
CA LYS A 74 -6.74 -17.66 7.11
C LYS A 74 -5.63 -18.13 6.17
N ASP A 75 -5.55 -17.57 4.98
CA ASP A 75 -4.59 -17.99 3.95
C ASP A 75 -3.71 -16.81 3.48
N GLY A 76 -3.32 -15.92 4.38
CA GLY A 76 -2.46 -14.80 4.04
C GLY A 76 -2.66 -13.58 4.93
N GLY A 77 -2.62 -12.42 4.33
CA GLY A 77 -2.84 -11.14 5.02
C GLY A 77 -2.82 -9.98 4.03
N PHE A 78 -3.28 -8.83 4.48
CA PHE A 78 -3.33 -7.66 3.62
C PHE A 78 -3.21 -6.34 4.40
N ILE A 79 -2.78 -5.31 3.69
CA ILE A 79 -2.86 -3.94 4.16
C ILE A 79 -4.30 -3.48 3.94
N TYR A 80 -5.00 -3.16 5.04
CA TYR A 80 -6.40 -2.81 4.97
C TYR A 80 -6.64 -1.37 4.50
N SER A 81 -7.78 -1.17 3.85
CA SER A 81 -8.24 0.13 3.35
C SER A 81 -8.66 1.08 4.48
N PHE A 82 -9.06 2.31 4.14
CA PHE A 82 -9.62 3.26 5.10
C PHE A 82 -10.96 2.79 5.71
N ASN A 83 -11.62 1.79 5.10
CA ASN A 83 -12.86 1.20 5.62
C ASN A 83 -12.65 0.34 6.87
N GLY A 84 -11.40 0.01 7.19
CA GLY A 84 -11.06 -0.74 8.39
C GLY A 84 -10.47 -2.13 8.12
N PRO A 85 -10.13 -2.84 9.20
CA PRO A 85 -9.37 -4.10 9.12
C PRO A 85 -10.04 -5.23 8.31
N HIS A 86 -11.34 -5.18 8.10
CA HIS A 86 -12.09 -6.17 7.33
C HIS A 86 -12.00 -5.97 5.82
N SER A 87 -11.43 -4.85 5.35
CA SER A 87 -11.56 -4.36 3.99
C SER A 87 -10.24 -4.40 3.21
N LEU A 88 -10.19 -5.23 2.18
CA LEU A 88 -9.15 -5.26 1.16
C LEU A 88 -9.65 -4.54 -0.09
N PHE A 89 -9.16 -3.31 -0.35
CA PHE A 89 -9.37 -2.61 -1.62
C PHE A 89 -8.35 -3.06 -2.65
N ILE A 90 -8.81 -3.20 -3.90
CA ILE A 90 -7.93 -3.61 -5.00
C ILE A 90 -6.79 -2.61 -5.26
N ASP A 91 -7.04 -1.31 -5.12
CA ASP A 91 -6.04 -0.27 -5.34
C ASP A 91 -4.98 -0.21 -4.22
N THR A 92 -5.23 -0.86 -3.07
CA THR A 92 -4.25 -1.01 -1.99
C THR A 92 -2.98 -1.75 -2.46
N ILE A 93 -3.04 -2.49 -3.57
CA ILE A 93 -1.86 -3.10 -4.19
C ILE A 93 -0.77 -2.06 -4.49
N ARG A 94 -1.14 -0.81 -4.78
CA ARG A 94 -0.19 0.28 -5.03
C ARG A 94 0.65 0.64 -3.81
N THR A 95 0.13 0.39 -2.62
CA THR A 95 0.85 0.69 -1.37
C THR A 95 2.04 -0.24 -1.15
N THR A 96 2.05 -1.43 -1.76
CA THR A 96 3.20 -2.33 -1.71
C THR A 96 4.49 -1.67 -2.22
N ARG A 97 4.38 -0.70 -3.12
CA ARG A 97 5.52 0.06 -3.67
C ARG A 97 6.31 0.79 -2.59
N ILE A 98 5.66 1.36 -1.57
CA ILE A 98 6.37 2.06 -0.49
C ILE A 98 7.06 1.07 0.45
N LEU A 99 6.47 -0.11 0.67
CA LEU A 99 7.10 -1.19 1.45
C LEU A 99 8.37 -1.68 0.75
N LEU A 100 8.29 -1.92 -0.56
CA LEU A 100 9.43 -2.34 -1.38
C LEU A 100 10.53 -1.28 -1.42
N ALA A 101 10.16 0.00 -1.53
CA ALA A 101 11.12 1.10 -1.52
C ALA A 101 11.84 1.21 -0.17
N ALA A 102 11.12 1.13 0.95
CA ALA A 102 11.68 1.12 2.29
C ALA A 102 12.59 -0.11 2.53
N HIS A 103 12.15 -1.29 2.09
CA HIS A 103 12.97 -2.51 2.13
C HIS A 103 14.29 -2.35 1.36
N LYS A 104 14.26 -1.80 0.16
CA LYS A 104 15.46 -1.53 -0.66
C LYS A 104 16.43 -0.52 -0.02
N LEU A 105 15.92 0.38 0.81
CA LEU A 105 16.72 1.30 1.61
C LEU A 105 17.34 0.63 2.86
N GLY A 106 17.10 -0.66 3.06
CA GLY A 106 17.58 -1.40 4.22
C GLY A 106 16.76 -1.15 5.49
N HIS A 107 15.58 -0.51 5.37
CA HIS A 107 14.75 -0.22 6.52
C HIS A 107 14.17 -1.51 7.12
N ARG A 108 14.17 -1.56 8.45
CA ARG A 108 13.60 -2.65 9.24
C ARG A 108 12.61 -2.07 10.24
N LEU A 109 11.41 -2.61 10.25
CA LEU A 109 10.42 -2.26 11.25
C LEU A 109 10.48 -3.28 12.39
N LEU A 110 10.60 -2.77 13.61
CA LEU A 110 10.50 -3.58 14.82
C LEU A 110 9.12 -3.38 15.44
N ASP A 111 8.55 -4.46 15.91
CA ASP A 111 7.34 -4.51 16.71
C ASP A 111 7.67 -4.82 18.17
N GLU A 112 6.69 -5.09 19.01
CA GLU A 112 6.90 -5.45 20.40
C GLU A 112 7.90 -6.61 20.55
N ASN A 113 8.73 -6.54 21.58
CA ASN A 113 9.80 -7.50 21.88
C ASN A 113 10.83 -7.64 20.75
N ASP A 114 11.10 -6.56 20.04
CA ASP A 114 12.06 -6.51 18.92
C ASP A 114 11.74 -7.47 17.76
N LYS A 115 10.50 -7.93 17.67
CA LYS A 115 10.05 -8.75 16.56
C LYS A 115 10.13 -7.95 15.26
N GLN A 116 10.92 -8.44 14.33
CA GLN A 116 11.06 -7.81 13.02
C GLN A 116 9.83 -8.08 12.15
N ILE A 117 9.27 -7.01 11.58
CA ILE A 117 8.26 -7.09 10.52
C ILE A 117 8.99 -6.95 9.18
N ASP A 118 8.92 -7.97 8.35
CA ASP A 118 9.52 -7.98 7.01
C ASP A 118 8.59 -7.26 6.02
N LEU A 119 9.04 -6.10 5.53
CA LEU A 119 8.28 -5.26 4.59
C LEU A 119 8.12 -5.93 3.22
N LEU A 120 9.15 -6.66 2.75
CA LEU A 120 9.07 -7.39 1.50
C LEU A 120 8.06 -8.53 1.60
N GLN A 121 8.13 -9.32 2.67
CA GLN A 121 7.20 -10.41 2.91
C GLN A 121 5.75 -9.90 2.96
N ARG A 122 5.47 -8.81 3.68
CA ARG A 122 4.13 -8.20 3.71
C ARG A 122 3.67 -7.73 2.33
N ALA A 123 4.55 -7.15 1.53
CA ALA A 123 4.21 -6.75 0.16
C ALA A 123 3.86 -7.95 -0.71
N VAL A 124 4.61 -9.04 -0.63
CA VAL A 124 4.36 -10.27 -1.38
C VAL A 124 3.05 -10.93 -0.94
N ILE A 125 2.86 -11.11 0.38
CA ILE A 125 1.64 -11.71 0.91
C ILE A 125 0.41 -10.89 0.51
N HIS A 126 0.48 -9.56 0.63
CA HIS A 126 -0.61 -8.68 0.19
C HIS A 126 -0.95 -8.89 -1.29
N GLY A 127 0.07 -8.97 -2.17
CA GLY A 127 -0.13 -9.22 -3.59
C GLY A 127 -0.79 -10.57 -3.86
N MET A 128 -0.34 -11.62 -3.20
CA MET A 128 -0.93 -12.97 -3.31
C MET A 128 -2.36 -13.03 -2.80
N THR A 129 -2.64 -12.38 -1.66
CA THR A 129 -3.98 -12.28 -1.08
C THR A 129 -4.92 -11.51 -2.01
N THR A 130 -4.43 -10.40 -2.60
CA THR A 130 -5.19 -9.62 -3.57
C THR A 130 -5.52 -10.45 -4.81
N ALA A 131 -4.55 -11.15 -5.39
CA ALA A 131 -4.77 -12.03 -6.54
C ALA A 131 -5.78 -13.13 -6.23
N LYS A 132 -5.72 -13.72 -5.03
CA LYS A 132 -6.61 -14.81 -4.61
C LYS A 132 -8.04 -14.34 -4.38
N TYR A 133 -8.25 -13.18 -3.78
CA TYR A 133 -9.56 -12.78 -3.27
C TYR A 133 -10.22 -11.61 -4.02
N ALA A 134 -9.47 -10.83 -4.76
CA ALA A 134 -10.03 -9.74 -5.55
C ALA A 134 -10.15 -10.05 -7.04
N VAL A 135 -9.42 -11.04 -7.55
CA VAL A 135 -9.53 -11.48 -8.95
C VAL A 135 -10.34 -12.79 -9.02
N PHE A 136 -11.28 -12.87 -9.96
CA PHE A 136 -12.18 -14.01 -10.17
C PHE A 136 -11.84 -14.71 -11.47
N TYR A 137 -11.74 -16.02 -11.41
CA TYR A 137 -11.30 -16.86 -12.52
C TYR A 137 -12.41 -17.77 -13.08
N GLY A 138 -13.67 -17.44 -12.76
CA GLY A 138 -14.85 -18.17 -13.26
C GLY A 138 -15.13 -19.49 -12.52
N GLU A 139 -14.41 -19.76 -11.43
CA GLU A 139 -14.58 -20.97 -10.62
C GLU A 139 -14.29 -20.70 -9.14
N GLY A 140 -14.64 -21.65 -8.31
CA GLY A 140 -14.29 -21.62 -6.88
C GLY A 140 -15.34 -20.94 -6.00
N ARG A 141 -14.90 -20.05 -5.11
CA ARG A 141 -15.69 -19.49 -4.00
C ARG A 141 -16.93 -18.68 -4.35
N ASP A 142 -16.98 -18.15 -5.56
CA ASP A 142 -18.09 -17.33 -6.03
C ASP A 142 -18.59 -17.81 -7.39
N THR A 143 -19.87 -17.65 -7.63
CA THR A 143 -20.55 -18.07 -8.87
C THR A 143 -20.39 -17.07 -10.02
N TYR A 144 -19.32 -16.27 -9.99
CA TYR A 144 -19.02 -15.34 -11.07
C TYR A 144 -18.32 -16.07 -12.22
N ASP A 145 -18.97 -16.06 -13.36
CA ASP A 145 -18.56 -16.77 -14.57
C ASP A 145 -17.65 -15.99 -15.52
N ILE A 146 -17.40 -14.71 -15.20
CA ILE A 146 -16.54 -13.85 -16.02
C ILE A 146 -15.08 -13.96 -15.55
N TRP A 147 -14.27 -14.66 -16.30
CA TRP A 147 -12.85 -14.83 -16.06
C TRP A 147 -12.10 -13.49 -16.07
N GLY A 148 -11.23 -13.28 -15.10
CA GLY A 148 -10.45 -12.05 -14.95
C GLY A 148 -11.23 -10.86 -14.38
N ARG A 149 -12.46 -11.06 -13.91
CA ARG A 149 -13.24 -10.02 -13.24
C ARG A 149 -12.55 -9.62 -11.93
N VAL A 150 -12.55 -8.33 -11.62
CA VAL A 150 -11.87 -7.80 -10.43
C VAL A 150 -12.86 -7.11 -9.52
N ALA A 151 -12.86 -7.48 -8.24
CA ALA A 151 -13.64 -6.79 -7.22
C ALA A 151 -12.97 -5.47 -6.80
N HIS A 152 -13.77 -4.44 -6.58
CA HIS A 152 -13.31 -3.19 -5.99
C HIS A 152 -12.81 -3.40 -4.55
N GLU A 153 -13.57 -4.14 -3.78
CA GLU A 153 -13.31 -4.44 -2.39
C GLU A 153 -13.63 -5.91 -2.10
N SER A 154 -12.82 -6.52 -1.28
CA SER A 154 -13.07 -7.86 -0.73
C SER A 154 -13.21 -7.76 0.78
N ILE A 155 -14.31 -8.31 1.30
CA ILE A 155 -14.67 -8.27 2.72
C ILE A 155 -14.25 -9.55 3.41
N PHE A 156 -13.64 -9.39 4.59
CA PHE A 156 -13.23 -10.48 5.46
C PHE A 156 -13.88 -10.37 6.84
N ASN A 157 -14.06 -11.48 7.48
CA ASN A 157 -14.39 -11.52 8.90
C ASN A 157 -13.08 -11.50 9.71
N THR A 158 -12.87 -10.45 10.47
CA THR A 158 -11.66 -10.26 11.27
C THR A 158 -11.53 -11.21 12.47
N ASN A 159 -12.62 -11.87 12.87
CA ASN A 159 -12.60 -12.82 13.99
C ASN A 159 -12.10 -14.20 13.58
N ASP A 160 -12.43 -14.64 12.37
CA ASP A 160 -12.09 -15.99 11.86
C ASP A 160 -11.17 -15.97 10.65
N GLY A 161 -10.84 -14.78 10.12
CA GLY A 161 -9.99 -14.59 8.95
C GLY A 161 -10.59 -15.08 7.64
N ASN A 162 -11.87 -15.42 7.59
CA ASN A 162 -12.52 -15.94 6.39
C ASN A 162 -12.99 -14.82 5.46
N TYR A 163 -12.81 -15.04 4.15
CA TYR A 163 -13.42 -14.22 3.11
C TYR A 163 -14.97 -14.29 3.17
N ARG A 164 -15.63 -13.17 2.90
CA ARG A 164 -17.09 -13.05 2.91
C ARG A 164 -17.66 -12.83 1.52
N CYS A 165 -17.36 -11.69 0.90
CA CYS A 165 -17.96 -11.29 -0.38
C CYS A 165 -17.16 -10.15 -1.03
N PRO A 166 -17.36 -9.95 -2.34
CA PRO A 166 -16.99 -8.69 -2.97
C PRO A 166 -17.94 -7.58 -2.54
N ASN A 167 -17.44 -6.35 -2.49
CA ASN A 167 -18.21 -5.18 -2.07
C ASN A 167 -17.79 -3.90 -2.80
N SER A 168 -18.59 -2.85 -2.64
CA SER A 168 -18.22 -1.47 -2.92
C SER A 168 -18.99 -0.55 -1.99
N GLN A 169 -18.31 0.17 -1.14
CA GLN A 169 -18.92 1.13 -0.21
C GLN A 169 -19.51 2.37 -0.89
N GLN A 170 -19.24 2.56 -2.17
CA GLN A 170 -19.70 3.72 -2.92
C GLN A 170 -21.06 3.51 -3.59
N GLY A 171 -21.76 2.43 -3.25
CA GLY A 171 -23.08 2.11 -3.79
C GLY A 171 -23.08 1.60 -5.24
N PHE A 172 -21.91 1.31 -5.79
CA PHE A 172 -21.76 0.69 -7.12
C PHE A 172 -21.71 -0.83 -7.00
N SER A 173 -21.84 -1.52 -8.14
CA SER A 173 -21.55 -2.94 -8.19
C SER A 173 -20.13 -3.23 -7.67
N GLY A 174 -19.96 -4.27 -6.85
CA GLY A 174 -18.67 -4.67 -6.30
C GLY A 174 -17.56 -4.92 -7.34
N PHE A 175 -17.90 -4.97 -8.60
CA PHE A 175 -17.00 -5.20 -9.73
C PHE A 175 -16.74 -3.97 -10.60
N THR A 176 -17.20 -2.81 -10.19
CA THR A 176 -16.93 -1.55 -10.90
C THR A 176 -15.85 -0.77 -10.18
N THR A 177 -15.18 0.11 -10.89
CA THR A 177 -14.26 1.13 -10.40
C THR A 177 -12.91 0.63 -9.84
N TRP A 178 -11.95 1.53 -9.82
CA TRP A 178 -10.58 1.42 -9.25
C TRP A 178 -9.75 0.19 -9.66
N THR A 179 -10.27 -0.67 -10.54
CA THR A 179 -9.56 -1.85 -11.06
C THR A 179 -8.31 -1.51 -11.87
N ARG A 180 -8.13 -0.25 -12.24
CA ARG A 180 -6.93 0.26 -12.92
C ARG A 180 -5.64 0.19 -12.08
N GLY A 181 -5.74 -0.22 -10.83
CA GLY A 181 -4.60 -0.37 -9.93
C GLY A 181 -3.81 -1.66 -10.09
N LEU A 182 -4.34 -2.61 -10.85
CA LEU A 182 -3.69 -3.89 -11.14
C LEU A 182 -2.66 -3.80 -12.26
#